data_8b576d7e62734aa3c9d6519d9695d6e1
#
_entry.id   8b576d7e62734aa3c9d6519d9695d6e1
#
_cell.length_a   1.000
_cell.length_b   1.000
_cell.length_c   1.000
_cell.angle_alpha   90.00
_cell.angle_beta   90.00
_cell.angle_gamma   90.00
#
_symmetry.space_group_name_H-M   'P 1'
#
loop_
_entity.id
_entity.type
_entity.pdbx_description
1 polymer ?
#
loop_
_entity_poly.entity_id
_entity_poly.type
_entity_poly.pdbx_seq_one_letter_code
_entity_poly.pdbx_strand_id
1 'polypeptide(L)'
;GVGQKYCNEIISKVHKIGNNLGLPEPALADTLEGLEEDVLEDTEVDVKFPLDVKDSDVLLVTPSADFFAEPHVDGLIGYAKVFHQAGISWTLSSHASEAANFGMFIGSYDNMKKLAMRIREAALELNVKRIVFGECGHAWRVAYSFLNTLAGPFDFLDPRYPVPQHICEITNSLMDQNVLQFDKSANDDMTLTYHDSCNVARASNMGGIMGGQFTIPRKIIKTVVNNFYDMDEETIREKTYCCGGGGGLLTDDLMELRVKGALPRM
;
A
#
# COMPACT_ATOMS: atom_id res chain seq x y z
N GLY A 1 -23.34 9.12 5.02
CA GLY A 1 -23.45 7.69 4.78
C GLY A 1 -22.75 6.90 5.88
N VAL A 2 -22.90 5.60 5.88
CA VAL A 2 -22.18 4.73 6.79
C VAL A 2 -20.67 4.92 6.59
N GLY A 3 -19.91 5.06 7.68
CA GLY A 3 -18.46 5.31 7.63
C GLY A 3 -18.03 6.74 7.28
N GLN A 4 -18.93 7.64 6.97
CA GLN A 4 -18.58 9.00 6.56
C GLN A 4 -17.86 9.79 7.66
N LYS A 5 -18.23 9.60 8.92
CA LYS A 5 -17.58 10.25 10.06
C LYS A 5 -16.10 9.85 10.13
N TYR A 6 -15.82 8.55 10.08
CA TYR A 6 -14.46 8.00 10.10
C TYR A 6 -13.62 8.54 8.92
N CYS A 7 -14.17 8.52 7.70
CA CYS A 7 -13.47 9.07 6.53
C CYS A 7 -13.13 10.55 6.69
N ASN A 8 -14.06 11.36 7.20
CA ASN A 8 -13.83 12.78 7.46
C ASN A 8 -12.74 13.01 8.52
N GLU A 9 -12.69 12.19 9.56
CA GLU A 9 -11.65 12.24 10.59
C GLU A 9 -10.27 11.96 10.01
N ILE A 10 -10.12 10.90 9.20
CA ILE A 10 -8.86 10.59 8.52
C ILE A 10 -8.44 11.73 7.58
N ILE A 11 -9.34 12.20 6.72
CA ILE A 11 -9.06 13.32 5.81
C ILE A 11 -8.60 14.56 6.60
N SER A 12 -9.26 14.86 7.72
CA SER A 12 -8.90 15.99 8.58
C SER A 12 -7.51 15.82 9.21
N LYS A 13 -7.14 14.61 9.63
CA LYS A 13 -5.79 14.32 10.16
C LYS A 13 -4.73 14.58 9.10
N VAL A 14 -4.91 14.04 7.90
CA VAL A 14 -3.93 14.24 6.80
C VAL A 14 -3.83 15.71 6.41
N HIS A 15 -4.94 16.44 6.34
CA HIS A 15 -4.87 17.88 6.04
C HIS A 15 -4.15 18.71 7.10
N LYS A 16 -4.25 18.31 8.38
CA LYS A 16 -3.64 19.07 9.49
C LYS A 16 -2.19 18.67 9.76
N ILE A 17 -1.86 17.38 9.65
CA ILE A 17 -0.62 16.79 10.19
C ILE A 17 0.18 16.07 9.11
N GLY A 18 -0.42 15.71 7.98
CA GLY A 18 0.25 15.04 6.87
C GLY A 18 0.05 13.52 6.80
N ASN A 19 -0.36 12.89 7.89
CA ASN A 19 -0.56 11.44 7.93
C ASN A 19 -1.89 11.04 8.57
N ASN A 20 -2.35 9.85 8.24
CA ASN A 20 -3.62 9.29 8.70
C ASN A 20 -3.61 8.87 10.17
N LEU A 21 -2.43 8.68 10.77
CA LEU A 21 -2.28 8.43 12.20
C LEU A 21 -2.57 9.68 13.04
N GLY A 22 -2.27 10.86 12.47
CA GLY A 22 -2.37 12.14 13.17
C GLY A 22 -1.19 12.38 14.09
N LEU A 23 -0.04 11.75 13.83
CA LEU A 23 1.20 11.94 14.58
C LEU A 23 1.97 13.15 14.05
N PRO A 24 2.38 14.09 14.91
CA PRO A 24 3.36 15.09 14.55
C PRO A 24 4.67 14.46 14.08
N GLU A 25 5.40 15.12 13.19
CA GLU A 25 6.64 14.60 12.61
C GLU A 25 7.62 14.01 13.64
N PRO A 26 7.94 14.66 14.78
CA PRO A 26 8.85 14.06 15.76
C PRO A 26 8.34 12.73 16.34
N ALA A 27 7.05 12.64 16.66
CA ALA A 27 6.45 11.42 17.17
C ALA A 27 6.38 10.32 16.11
N LEU A 28 6.19 10.67 14.85
CA LEU A 28 6.25 9.72 13.75
C LEU A 28 7.68 9.20 13.57
N ALA A 29 8.68 10.06 13.63
CA ALA A 29 10.09 9.70 13.55
C ALA A 29 10.49 8.75 14.69
N ASP A 30 10.15 9.09 15.94
CA ASP A 30 10.43 8.24 17.11
C ASP A 30 9.78 6.86 16.98
N THR A 31 8.56 6.79 16.43
CA THR A 31 7.87 5.51 16.22
C THR A 31 8.54 4.66 15.13
N LEU A 32 9.02 5.29 14.07
CA LEU A 32 9.76 4.58 13.01
C LEU A 32 11.13 4.10 13.48
N GLU A 33 11.82 4.90 14.31
CA GLU A 33 13.09 4.50 14.94
C GLU A 33 12.89 3.30 15.87
N GLY A 34 11.84 3.31 16.70
CA GLY A 34 11.50 2.15 17.55
C GLY A 34 11.23 0.89 16.70
N LEU A 35 10.58 1.02 15.55
CA LEU A 35 10.36 -0.11 14.64
C LEU A 35 11.66 -0.62 14.02
N GLU A 36 12.65 0.25 13.76
CA GLU A 36 13.99 -0.17 13.31
C GLU A 36 14.69 -1.02 14.37
N GLU A 37 14.60 -0.60 15.63
CA GLU A 37 15.18 -1.33 16.77
C GLU A 37 14.54 -2.71 16.93
N ASP A 38 13.19 -2.79 16.88
CA ASP A 38 12.45 -4.05 16.98
C ASP A 38 12.83 -5.01 15.85
N VAL A 39 12.92 -4.53 14.61
CA VAL A 39 13.30 -5.38 13.46
C VAL A 39 14.74 -5.86 13.56
N LEU A 40 15.65 -5.01 14.04
CA LEU A 40 17.05 -5.39 14.23
C LEU A 40 17.18 -6.47 15.31
N GLU A 41 16.45 -6.33 16.43
CA GLU A 41 16.44 -7.30 17.52
C GLU A 41 15.88 -8.66 17.07
N ASP A 42 14.76 -8.64 16.32
CA ASP A 42 14.08 -9.87 15.91
C ASP A 42 14.77 -10.61 14.75
N THR A 43 15.48 -9.89 13.87
CA THR A 43 15.95 -10.46 12.60
C THR A 43 17.43 -10.30 12.32
N GLU A 44 18.16 -9.54 13.14
CA GLU A 44 19.55 -9.16 12.93
C GLU A 44 19.80 -8.38 11.60
N VAL A 45 18.73 -7.87 10.96
CA VAL A 45 18.78 -7.10 9.72
C VAL A 45 18.58 -5.63 10.01
N ASP A 46 19.60 -4.80 9.77
CA ASP A 46 19.54 -3.34 9.97
C ASP A 46 18.79 -2.66 8.82
N VAL A 47 17.46 -2.73 8.85
CA VAL A 47 16.60 -1.98 7.92
C VAL A 47 16.35 -0.58 8.46
N LYS A 48 16.04 0.36 7.57
CA LYS A 48 15.69 1.74 7.92
C LYS A 48 14.29 2.09 7.41
N PHE A 49 13.61 2.94 8.17
CA PHE A 49 12.33 3.57 7.81
C PHE A 49 12.54 5.08 7.65
N PRO A 50 13.18 5.51 6.55
CA PRO A 50 13.57 6.90 6.37
C PRO A 50 12.36 7.81 6.17
N LEU A 51 12.37 8.98 6.84
CA LEU A 51 11.33 10.00 6.77
C LEU A 51 11.90 11.27 6.17
N ASP A 52 11.22 11.82 5.15
CA ASP A 52 11.54 13.08 4.48
C ASP A 52 12.99 13.20 3.95
N VAL A 53 13.57 12.06 3.51
CA VAL A 53 14.93 12.00 2.95
C VAL A 53 14.90 12.41 1.48
N LYS A 54 15.58 13.52 1.16
CA LYS A 54 15.68 14.01 -0.22
C LYS A 54 16.56 13.13 -1.10
N ASP A 55 16.32 13.24 -2.41
CA ASP A 55 17.06 12.55 -3.47
C ASP A 55 16.99 11.02 -3.40
N SER A 56 16.02 10.50 -2.69
CA SER A 56 15.74 9.06 -2.65
C SER A 56 15.20 8.56 -3.99
N ASP A 57 15.44 7.28 -4.31
CA ASP A 57 14.85 6.68 -5.52
C ASP A 57 13.34 6.58 -5.44
N VAL A 58 12.79 6.28 -4.27
CA VAL A 58 11.38 5.97 -4.06
C VAL A 58 10.76 6.84 -2.98
N LEU A 59 9.62 7.46 -3.28
CA LEU A 59 8.64 7.87 -2.27
C LEU A 59 7.67 6.70 -2.08
N LEU A 60 7.68 6.09 -0.90
CA LEU A 60 6.70 5.09 -0.51
C LEU A 60 5.47 5.79 0.09
N VAL A 61 4.32 5.60 -0.56
CA VAL A 61 3.03 6.08 -0.06
C VAL A 61 2.42 4.98 0.80
N THR A 62 2.34 5.24 2.09
CA THR A 62 1.95 4.27 3.12
C THR A 62 0.47 3.91 3.08
N PRO A 63 0.08 2.77 3.69
CA PRO A 63 -1.31 2.34 3.77
C PRO A 63 -2.24 3.40 4.36
N SER A 64 -3.49 3.40 3.91
CA SER A 64 -4.53 4.31 4.42
C SER A 64 -5.09 3.94 5.78
N ALA A 65 -4.80 2.74 6.26
CA ALA A 65 -5.08 2.30 7.63
C ALA A 65 -3.91 2.66 8.56
N ASP A 66 -4.06 2.35 9.83
CA ASP A 66 -2.99 2.48 10.81
C ASP A 66 -1.87 1.48 10.47
N PHE A 67 -0.75 1.98 9.95
CA PHE A 67 0.35 1.11 9.54
C PHE A 67 1.19 0.57 10.72
N PHE A 68 0.85 0.93 11.93
CA PHE A 68 1.37 0.28 13.15
C PHE A 68 0.45 -0.80 13.69
N ALA A 69 -0.74 -0.97 13.12
CA ALA A 69 -1.62 -2.07 13.44
C ALA A 69 -1.24 -3.32 12.62
N GLU A 70 -1.22 -4.48 13.26
CA GLU A 70 -1.10 -5.75 12.55
C GLU A 70 -2.30 -5.96 11.60
N PRO A 71 -2.08 -6.48 10.40
CA PRO A 71 -0.82 -6.90 9.76
C PRO A 71 -0.12 -5.80 8.95
N HIS A 72 -0.51 -4.53 9.09
CA HIS A 72 0.03 -3.44 8.28
C HIS A 72 1.50 -3.13 8.58
N VAL A 73 1.90 -3.25 9.86
CA VAL A 73 3.29 -3.09 10.28
C VAL A 73 4.19 -4.14 9.62
N ASP A 74 3.74 -5.39 9.54
CA ASP A 74 4.48 -6.47 8.86
C ASP A 74 4.68 -6.18 7.37
N GLY A 75 3.66 -5.58 6.73
CA GLY A 75 3.76 -5.11 5.36
C GLY A 75 4.84 -4.04 5.20
N LEU A 76 4.87 -3.04 6.06
CA LEU A 76 5.87 -1.98 6.03
C LEU A 76 7.29 -2.53 6.26
N ILE A 77 7.46 -3.43 7.24
CA ILE A 77 8.73 -4.15 7.47
C ILE A 77 9.15 -4.92 6.22
N GLY A 78 8.22 -5.63 5.60
CA GLY A 78 8.47 -6.36 4.36
C GLY A 78 8.96 -5.45 3.22
N TYR A 79 8.39 -4.26 3.06
CA TYR A 79 8.84 -3.28 2.07
C TYR A 79 10.24 -2.78 2.36
N ALA A 80 10.54 -2.44 3.61
CA ALA A 80 11.88 -2.02 4.02
C ALA A 80 12.93 -3.09 3.72
N LYS A 81 12.64 -4.37 4.02
CA LYS A 81 13.52 -5.51 3.71
C LYS A 81 13.74 -5.68 2.20
N VAL A 82 12.69 -5.52 1.39
CA VAL A 82 12.78 -5.57 -0.08
C VAL A 82 13.68 -4.47 -0.61
N PHE A 83 13.51 -3.23 -0.15
CA PHE A 83 14.33 -2.11 -0.57
C PHE A 83 15.78 -2.25 -0.09
N HIS A 84 15.98 -2.69 1.16
CA HIS A 84 17.31 -2.98 1.71
C HIS A 84 18.06 -4.01 0.87
N GLN A 85 17.44 -5.16 0.61
CA GLN A 85 18.06 -6.23 -0.19
C GLN A 85 18.36 -5.79 -1.62
N ALA A 86 17.53 -4.93 -2.19
CA ALA A 86 17.70 -4.43 -3.55
C ALA A 86 18.66 -3.23 -3.66
N GLY A 87 19.14 -2.67 -2.53
CA GLY A 87 19.94 -1.45 -2.52
C GLY A 87 19.21 -0.23 -3.07
N ILE A 88 17.87 -0.18 -2.91
CA ILE A 88 17.03 0.92 -3.37
C ILE A 88 16.88 1.92 -2.23
N SER A 89 17.26 3.18 -2.47
CA SER A 89 16.99 4.26 -1.54
C SER A 89 15.51 4.64 -1.59
N TRP A 90 14.91 4.86 -0.42
CA TRP A 90 13.49 5.19 -0.33
C TRP A 90 13.22 6.11 0.85
N THR A 91 12.03 6.69 0.88
CA THR A 91 11.59 7.53 1.99
C THR A 91 10.07 7.50 2.14
N LEU A 92 9.61 7.68 3.36
CA LEU A 92 8.25 8.11 3.69
C LEU A 92 8.18 9.63 3.64
N SER A 93 6.98 10.19 3.69
CA SER A 93 6.77 11.63 3.86
C SER A 93 5.90 11.94 5.07
N SER A 94 6.36 12.86 5.92
CA SER A 94 5.56 13.45 7.00
C SER A 94 4.42 14.34 6.45
N HIS A 95 4.56 14.84 5.21
CA HIS A 95 3.58 15.71 4.56
C HIS A 95 2.44 14.95 3.90
N ALA A 96 2.67 13.73 3.39
CA ALA A 96 1.72 13.02 2.54
C ALA A 96 1.61 11.54 2.87
N SER A 97 0.41 11.07 3.17
CA SER A 97 0.01 9.67 3.17
C SER A 97 -1.06 9.41 2.10
N GLU A 98 -1.44 8.15 1.90
CA GLU A 98 -2.29 7.75 0.77
C GLU A 98 -3.78 8.11 0.86
N ALA A 99 -4.26 8.75 1.89
CA ALA A 99 -5.65 8.92 2.29
C ALA A 99 -6.65 9.46 1.21
N ALA A 100 -6.25 9.61 -0.04
CA ALA A 100 -7.12 10.06 -1.14
C ALA A 100 -8.32 9.12 -1.40
N ASN A 101 -8.20 7.83 -1.11
CA ASN A 101 -9.28 6.85 -1.16
C ASN A 101 -10.42 7.17 -0.17
N PHE A 102 -10.17 7.84 0.95
CA PHE A 102 -11.22 8.30 1.86
C PHE A 102 -12.09 9.39 1.22
N GLY A 103 -11.50 10.27 0.42
CA GLY A 103 -12.26 11.21 -0.42
C GLY A 103 -13.18 10.48 -1.41
N MET A 104 -12.70 9.40 -2.02
CA MET A 104 -13.52 8.55 -2.90
C MET A 104 -14.70 7.93 -2.16
N PHE A 105 -14.51 7.40 -0.95
CA PHE A 105 -15.56 6.76 -0.16
C PHE A 105 -16.72 7.69 0.19
N ILE A 106 -16.44 8.97 0.41
CA ILE A 106 -17.48 9.98 0.72
C ILE A 106 -17.95 10.75 -0.51
N GLY A 107 -17.46 10.40 -1.71
CA GLY A 107 -17.83 11.06 -2.96
C GLY A 107 -17.31 12.49 -3.07
N SER A 108 -16.21 12.84 -2.38
CA SER A 108 -15.62 14.17 -2.40
C SER A 108 -14.42 14.25 -3.34
N TYR A 109 -14.66 14.69 -4.56
CA TYR A 109 -13.63 14.93 -5.56
C TYR A 109 -12.58 15.96 -5.08
N ASP A 110 -13.03 17.02 -4.40
CA ASP A 110 -12.14 18.06 -3.87
C ASP A 110 -11.16 17.51 -2.84
N ASN A 111 -11.63 16.64 -1.94
CA ASN A 111 -10.74 16.00 -0.97
C ASN A 111 -9.79 15.01 -1.64
N MET A 112 -10.28 14.21 -2.61
CA MET A 112 -9.39 13.35 -3.41
C MET A 112 -8.28 14.15 -4.06
N LYS A 113 -8.62 15.27 -4.70
CA LYS A 113 -7.65 16.14 -5.39
C LYS A 113 -6.64 16.74 -4.41
N LYS A 114 -7.10 17.30 -3.29
CA LYS A 114 -6.21 17.89 -2.28
C LYS A 114 -5.21 16.87 -1.73
N LEU A 115 -5.66 15.66 -1.43
CA LEU A 115 -4.81 14.60 -0.90
C LEU A 115 -3.83 14.09 -1.98
N ALA A 116 -4.28 13.93 -3.22
CA ALA A 116 -3.42 13.60 -4.35
C ALA A 116 -2.35 14.67 -4.61
N MET A 117 -2.70 15.95 -4.47
CA MET A 117 -1.75 17.06 -4.61
C MET A 117 -0.65 17.02 -3.54
N ARG A 118 -0.98 16.63 -2.29
CA ARG A 118 0.04 16.46 -1.23
C ARG A 118 1.08 15.41 -1.60
N ILE A 119 0.65 14.30 -2.21
CA ILE A 119 1.58 13.26 -2.71
C ILE A 119 2.51 13.84 -3.79
N ARG A 120 1.97 14.63 -4.72
CA ARG A 120 2.77 15.33 -5.73
C ARG A 120 3.76 16.31 -5.12
N GLU A 121 3.30 17.12 -4.17
CA GLU A 121 4.11 18.11 -3.46
C GLU A 121 5.27 17.44 -2.72
N ALA A 122 4.99 16.37 -1.98
CA ALA A 122 6.02 15.58 -1.31
C ALA A 122 7.04 15.00 -2.30
N ALA A 123 6.58 14.43 -3.40
CA ALA A 123 7.47 13.86 -4.41
C ALA A 123 8.40 14.90 -5.07
N LEU A 124 7.88 16.11 -5.31
CA LEU A 124 8.67 17.23 -5.84
C LEU A 124 9.67 17.78 -4.81
N GLU A 125 9.22 17.98 -3.56
CA GLU A 125 10.07 18.54 -2.50
C GLU A 125 11.21 17.59 -2.14
N LEU A 126 10.93 16.31 -2.08
CA LEU A 126 11.91 15.26 -1.78
C LEU A 126 12.75 14.85 -3.00
N ASN A 127 12.44 15.39 -4.19
CA ASN A 127 13.17 15.11 -5.44
C ASN A 127 13.33 13.62 -5.70
N VAL A 128 12.25 12.85 -5.53
CA VAL A 128 12.28 11.40 -5.74
C VAL A 128 12.18 11.05 -7.22
N LYS A 129 12.66 9.85 -7.59
CA LYS A 129 12.63 9.37 -8.98
C LYS A 129 11.32 8.66 -9.33
N ARG A 130 10.65 8.05 -8.35
CA ARG A 130 9.40 7.30 -8.54
C ARG A 130 8.55 7.29 -7.28
N ILE A 131 7.25 7.08 -7.48
CA ILE A 131 6.26 6.96 -6.41
C ILE A 131 5.78 5.52 -6.38
N VAL A 132 5.77 4.91 -5.19
CA VAL A 132 5.32 3.53 -4.95
C VAL A 132 4.22 3.52 -3.93
N PHE A 133 3.13 2.83 -4.24
CA PHE A 133 2.02 2.59 -3.33
C PHE A 133 2.16 1.23 -2.66
N GLY A 134 1.84 1.17 -1.38
CA GLY A 134 1.76 -0.06 -0.60
C GLY A 134 0.58 -0.96 -1.00
N GLU A 135 0.17 -1.84 -0.10
CA GLU A 135 -0.79 -2.91 -0.36
C GLU A 135 -2.24 -2.47 -0.51
N CYS A 136 -2.60 -1.26 -0.06
CA CYS A 136 -4.00 -0.84 0.00
C CYS A 136 -4.66 -0.78 -1.39
N GLY A 137 -5.55 -1.74 -1.66
CA GLY A 137 -6.24 -1.82 -2.94
C GLY A 137 -7.12 -0.62 -3.28
N HIS A 138 -7.65 0.10 -2.28
CA HIS A 138 -8.41 1.32 -2.51
C HIS A 138 -7.51 2.49 -2.90
N ALA A 139 -6.37 2.65 -2.23
CA ALA A 139 -5.39 3.65 -2.57
C ALA A 139 -4.80 3.37 -3.95
N TRP A 140 -4.49 2.12 -4.26
CA TRP A 140 -4.02 1.72 -5.58
C TRP A 140 -5.05 2.02 -6.69
N ARG A 141 -6.33 1.78 -6.44
CA ARG A 141 -7.39 2.20 -7.37
C ARG A 141 -7.34 3.70 -7.65
N VAL A 142 -7.20 4.54 -6.62
CA VAL A 142 -7.11 5.98 -6.80
C VAL A 142 -5.82 6.35 -7.54
N ALA A 143 -4.70 5.75 -7.18
CA ALA A 143 -3.42 5.98 -7.85
C ALA A 143 -3.49 5.62 -9.35
N TYR A 144 -3.95 4.43 -9.65
CA TYR A 144 -4.04 3.93 -11.02
C TYR A 144 -5.03 4.72 -11.89
N SER A 145 -6.26 4.95 -11.37
CA SER A 145 -7.35 5.48 -12.19
C SER A 145 -7.46 7.01 -12.18
N PHE A 146 -6.99 7.69 -11.12
CA PHE A 146 -7.30 9.08 -10.90
C PHE A 146 -6.10 9.98 -10.62
N LEU A 147 -4.97 9.45 -10.13
CA LEU A 147 -3.90 10.29 -9.61
C LEU A 147 -3.36 11.27 -10.66
N ASN A 148 -3.13 10.80 -11.88
CA ASN A 148 -2.66 11.66 -12.97
C ASN A 148 -3.67 12.75 -13.35
N THR A 149 -4.98 12.44 -13.32
CA THR A 149 -6.05 13.42 -13.60
C THR A 149 -6.18 14.43 -12.47
N LEU A 150 -6.00 14.00 -11.22
CA LEU A 150 -6.19 14.83 -10.04
C LEU A 150 -4.99 15.76 -9.77
N ALA A 151 -3.79 15.24 -9.95
CA ALA A 151 -2.54 15.89 -9.53
C ALA A 151 -1.41 15.85 -10.58
N GLY A 152 -1.65 15.26 -11.76
CA GLY A 152 -0.62 15.19 -12.82
C GLY A 152 -0.38 16.50 -13.55
N PRO A 153 0.52 16.51 -14.52
CA PRO A 153 1.36 15.38 -14.92
C PRO A 153 2.47 15.10 -13.91
N PHE A 154 3.04 13.88 -13.97
CA PHE A 154 4.19 13.43 -13.16
C PHE A 154 5.48 13.36 -14.01
N ASP A 155 5.64 14.28 -14.93
CA ASP A 155 6.75 14.38 -15.88
C ASP A 155 8.10 14.77 -15.23
N PHE A 156 8.10 15.12 -13.96
CA PHE A 156 9.29 15.34 -13.16
C PHE A 156 9.91 14.06 -12.61
N LEU A 157 9.19 12.93 -12.65
CA LEU A 157 9.72 11.62 -12.27
C LEU A 157 10.70 11.10 -13.34
N ASP A 158 11.48 10.08 -12.98
CA ASP A 158 12.35 9.38 -13.95
C ASP A 158 11.49 8.86 -15.13
N PRO A 159 11.88 9.14 -16.38
CA PRO A 159 11.15 8.66 -17.56
C PRO A 159 10.93 7.15 -17.64
N ARG A 160 11.72 6.37 -16.91
CA ARG A 160 11.51 4.92 -16.77
C ARG A 160 10.31 4.56 -15.88
N TYR A 161 9.89 5.50 -15.02
CA TYR A 161 8.82 5.33 -14.03
C TYR A 161 7.84 6.51 -14.05
N PRO A 162 7.25 6.81 -15.21
CA PRO A 162 6.48 8.05 -15.43
C PRO A 162 5.13 8.06 -14.73
N VAL A 163 4.75 6.94 -14.12
CA VAL A 163 3.50 6.75 -13.38
C VAL A 163 3.77 6.04 -12.06
N PRO A 164 2.94 6.24 -11.05
CA PRO A 164 3.05 5.51 -9.79
C PRO A 164 3.00 3.99 -10.01
N GLN A 165 3.75 3.25 -9.19
CA GLN A 165 3.81 1.79 -9.21
C GLN A 165 3.21 1.22 -7.92
N HIS A 166 2.70 -0.01 -8.01
CA HIS A 166 2.34 -0.79 -6.84
C HIS A 166 3.58 -1.53 -6.31
N ILE A 167 3.68 -1.73 -5.00
CA ILE A 167 4.81 -2.45 -4.40
C ILE A 167 5.00 -3.86 -5.00
N CYS A 168 3.92 -4.54 -5.36
CA CYS A 168 3.99 -5.84 -6.04
C CYS A 168 4.68 -5.77 -7.41
N GLU A 169 4.57 -4.65 -8.14
CA GLU A 169 5.22 -4.50 -9.45
C GLU A 169 6.74 -4.44 -9.29
N ILE A 170 7.21 -3.68 -8.29
CA ILE A 170 8.64 -3.58 -7.98
C ILE A 170 9.16 -4.93 -7.49
N THR A 171 8.49 -5.56 -6.53
CA THR A 171 8.87 -6.86 -5.99
C THR A 171 8.96 -7.90 -7.10
N ASN A 172 7.94 -7.97 -7.98
CA ASN A 172 7.96 -8.88 -9.13
C ASN A 172 9.16 -8.62 -10.06
N SER A 173 9.44 -7.34 -10.36
CA SER A 173 10.58 -6.97 -11.21
C SER A 173 11.92 -7.38 -10.61
N LEU A 174 12.10 -7.19 -9.29
CA LEU A 174 13.30 -7.59 -8.57
C LEU A 174 13.49 -9.11 -8.52
N MET A 175 12.38 -9.86 -8.40
CA MET A 175 12.37 -11.32 -8.51
C MET A 175 12.81 -11.77 -9.92
N ASP A 176 12.26 -11.17 -10.98
CA ASP A 176 12.61 -11.49 -12.36
C ASP A 176 14.07 -11.19 -12.70
N GLN A 177 14.66 -10.23 -12.02
CA GLN A 177 16.08 -9.87 -12.11
C GLN A 177 16.96 -10.73 -11.20
N ASN A 178 16.42 -11.68 -10.43
CA ASN A 178 17.11 -12.47 -9.42
C ASN A 178 17.80 -11.65 -8.30
N VAL A 179 17.33 -10.44 -8.05
CA VAL A 179 17.80 -9.60 -6.93
C VAL A 179 17.22 -10.11 -5.60
N LEU A 180 15.95 -10.55 -5.62
CA LEU A 180 15.29 -11.18 -4.48
C LEU A 180 15.28 -12.69 -4.66
N GLN A 181 15.72 -13.39 -3.63
CA GLN A 181 15.69 -14.85 -3.54
C GLN A 181 15.00 -15.25 -2.23
N PHE A 182 14.13 -16.23 -2.30
CA PHE A 182 13.32 -16.66 -1.15
C PHE A 182 13.50 -18.15 -0.91
N ASP A 183 13.60 -18.52 0.35
CA ASP A 183 13.54 -19.90 0.78
C ASP A 183 12.07 -20.28 1.09
N LYS A 184 11.45 -21.02 0.20
CA LYS A 184 10.07 -21.46 0.39
C LYS A 184 9.89 -22.38 1.59
N SER A 185 10.94 -23.13 1.95
CA SER A 185 10.87 -24.10 3.05
C SER A 185 10.66 -23.43 4.40
N ALA A 186 11.02 -22.17 4.55
CA ALA A 186 10.75 -21.38 5.73
C ALA A 186 9.24 -21.26 6.07
N ASN A 187 8.36 -21.55 5.10
CA ASN A 187 6.91 -21.45 5.24
C ASN A 187 6.20 -22.80 4.98
N ASP A 188 6.89 -23.93 5.16
CA ASP A 188 6.33 -25.25 4.86
C ASP A 188 5.20 -25.70 5.81
N ASP A 189 5.14 -25.09 6.99
CA ASP A 189 4.06 -25.25 7.98
C ASP A 189 2.79 -24.45 7.63
N MET A 190 2.87 -23.54 6.65
CA MET A 190 1.74 -22.70 6.24
C MET A 190 1.07 -23.19 4.96
N THR A 191 -0.25 -23.10 4.96
CA THR A 191 -1.07 -23.24 3.75
C THR A 191 -1.71 -21.88 3.47
N LEU A 192 -1.44 -21.33 2.30
CA LEU A 192 -1.94 -20.00 1.92
C LEU A 192 -2.96 -20.07 0.80
N THR A 193 -3.93 -19.15 0.89
CA THR A 193 -4.82 -18.78 -0.20
C THR A 193 -4.72 -17.29 -0.46
N TYR A 194 -5.28 -16.84 -1.59
CA TYR A 194 -5.26 -15.41 -1.95
C TYR A 194 -6.66 -14.90 -2.28
N HIS A 195 -7.06 -13.84 -1.57
CA HIS A 195 -8.28 -13.12 -1.88
C HIS A 195 -7.96 -11.90 -2.75
N ASP A 196 -8.44 -11.89 -3.99
CA ASP A 196 -8.30 -10.73 -4.86
C ASP A 196 -9.05 -9.53 -4.27
N SER A 197 -8.33 -8.46 -3.92
CA SER A 197 -8.96 -7.23 -3.47
C SER A 197 -9.87 -6.67 -4.57
N CYS A 198 -11.14 -6.41 -4.26
CA CYS A 198 -12.12 -6.01 -5.26
C CYS A 198 -11.76 -4.72 -6.01
N ASN A 199 -11.05 -3.80 -5.37
CA ASN A 199 -10.60 -2.57 -6.02
C ASN A 199 -9.39 -2.79 -6.93
N VAL A 200 -8.49 -3.68 -6.57
CA VAL A 200 -7.39 -4.12 -7.44
C VAL A 200 -7.95 -4.90 -8.62
N ALA A 201 -8.77 -5.89 -8.35
CA ALA A 201 -9.30 -6.84 -9.33
C ALA A 201 -10.10 -6.18 -10.46
N ARG A 202 -10.98 -5.21 -10.12
CA ARG A 202 -11.96 -4.65 -11.07
C ARG A 202 -11.72 -3.20 -11.48
N ALA A 203 -10.81 -2.51 -10.83
CA ALA A 203 -10.66 -1.07 -11.04
C ALA A 203 -9.21 -0.60 -11.14
N SER A 204 -8.27 -1.53 -11.32
CA SER A 204 -6.86 -1.23 -11.56
C SER A 204 -6.18 -2.33 -12.37
N ASN A 205 -4.90 -2.13 -12.64
CA ASN A 205 -4.02 -3.13 -13.24
C ASN A 205 -2.63 -3.02 -12.60
N MET A 206 -1.76 -3.98 -12.87
CA MET A 206 -0.35 -4.00 -12.45
C MET A 206 0.55 -4.44 -13.59
N GLY A 207 1.77 -3.91 -13.65
CA GLY A 207 2.83 -4.34 -14.58
C GLY A 207 2.58 -3.99 -16.04
N GLY A 208 1.58 -3.17 -16.35
CA GLY A 208 1.27 -2.77 -17.72
C GLY A 208 0.83 -3.92 -18.65
N ILE A 209 0.51 -5.10 -18.10
CA ILE A 209 0.06 -6.28 -18.86
C ILE A 209 -1.37 -6.64 -18.49
N MET A 210 -2.10 -7.20 -19.46
CA MET A 210 -3.48 -7.65 -19.22
C MET A 210 -3.52 -8.74 -18.14
N GLY A 211 -4.30 -8.51 -17.09
CA GLY A 211 -4.45 -9.45 -15.97
C GLY A 211 -3.26 -9.45 -14.99
N GLY A 212 -2.36 -8.46 -15.08
CA GLY A 212 -1.21 -8.35 -14.17
C GLY A 212 -1.61 -8.26 -12.71
N GLN A 213 -2.72 -7.59 -12.41
CA GLN A 213 -3.30 -7.50 -11.06
C GLN A 213 -3.73 -8.86 -10.49
N PHE A 214 -3.89 -9.90 -11.31
CA PHE A 214 -4.22 -11.25 -10.87
C PHE A 214 -2.98 -12.15 -10.80
N THR A 215 -2.06 -11.96 -11.75
CA THR A 215 -0.92 -12.86 -11.92
C THR A 215 0.28 -12.47 -11.08
N ILE A 216 0.55 -11.18 -10.93
CA ILE A 216 1.71 -10.67 -10.17
C ILE A 216 1.62 -11.05 -8.69
N PRO A 217 0.53 -10.77 -7.94
CA PRO A 217 0.44 -11.16 -6.54
C PRO A 217 0.56 -12.67 -6.34
N ARG A 218 -0.11 -13.48 -7.18
CA ARG A 218 -0.03 -14.95 -7.11
C ARG A 218 1.38 -15.47 -7.39
N LYS A 219 2.11 -14.85 -8.31
CA LYS A 219 3.51 -15.20 -8.59
C LYS A 219 4.39 -14.93 -7.36
N ILE A 220 4.24 -13.77 -6.73
CA ILE A 220 4.97 -13.42 -5.51
C ILE A 220 4.68 -14.46 -4.41
N ILE A 221 3.41 -14.74 -4.13
CA ILE A 221 3.00 -15.71 -3.10
C ILE A 221 3.61 -17.09 -3.39
N LYS A 222 3.46 -17.59 -4.62
CA LYS A 222 4.01 -18.91 -5.03
C LYS A 222 5.53 -18.98 -5.00
N THR A 223 6.22 -17.84 -4.92
CA THR A 223 7.68 -17.79 -4.76
C THR A 223 8.11 -17.92 -3.31
N VAL A 224 7.25 -17.58 -2.36
CA VAL A 224 7.57 -17.60 -0.93
C VAL A 224 6.95 -18.78 -0.17
N VAL A 225 6.02 -19.54 -0.76
CA VAL A 225 5.42 -20.72 -0.12
C VAL A 225 5.32 -21.91 -1.08
N ASN A 226 5.36 -23.13 -0.51
CA ASN A 226 5.12 -24.36 -1.25
C ASN A 226 3.63 -24.69 -1.32
N ASN A 227 2.86 -24.44 -0.28
CA ASN A 227 1.47 -24.83 -0.14
C ASN A 227 0.54 -23.65 -0.44
N PHE A 228 0.31 -23.37 -1.73
CA PHE A 228 -0.63 -22.35 -2.18
C PHE A 228 -1.82 -23.00 -2.89
N TYR A 229 -3.02 -22.66 -2.43
CA TYR A 229 -4.29 -23.05 -3.04
C TYR A 229 -5.12 -21.82 -3.34
N ASP A 230 -5.53 -21.64 -4.58
CA ASP A 230 -6.44 -20.54 -4.93
C ASP A 230 -7.83 -20.80 -4.33
N MET A 231 -8.61 -19.75 -4.14
CA MET A 231 -10.01 -19.87 -3.75
C MET A 231 -10.83 -20.46 -4.92
N ASP A 232 -12.11 -20.72 -4.69
CA ASP A 232 -13.03 -21.21 -5.71
C ASP A 232 -13.04 -20.30 -6.96
N GLU A 233 -13.07 -20.88 -8.15
CA GLU A 233 -13.04 -20.14 -9.43
C GLU A 233 -14.14 -19.11 -9.58
N GLU A 234 -15.28 -19.29 -8.89
CA GLU A 234 -16.39 -18.32 -8.89
C GLU A 234 -16.19 -17.16 -7.90
N THR A 235 -15.09 -17.17 -7.14
CA THR A 235 -14.79 -16.17 -6.09
C THR A 235 -13.45 -15.46 -6.27
N ILE A 236 -12.71 -15.73 -7.34
CA ILE A 236 -11.39 -15.14 -7.62
C ILE A 236 -11.42 -14.12 -8.76
N ARG A 237 -10.33 -13.36 -8.88
CA ARG A 237 -10.13 -12.37 -9.94
C ARG A 237 -11.29 -11.36 -9.99
N GLU A 238 -11.83 -11.08 -11.18
CA GLU A 238 -12.95 -10.17 -11.38
C GLU A 238 -14.24 -10.61 -10.68
N LYS A 239 -14.40 -11.90 -10.40
CA LYS A 239 -15.55 -12.47 -9.68
C LYS A 239 -15.45 -12.35 -8.17
N THR A 240 -14.32 -11.82 -7.65
CA THR A 240 -14.09 -11.73 -6.20
C THR A 240 -15.23 -11.06 -5.46
N TYR A 241 -15.57 -11.58 -4.29
CA TYR A 241 -16.54 -10.98 -3.38
C TYR A 241 -15.91 -9.89 -2.50
N CYS A 242 -16.75 -9.15 -1.79
CA CYS A 242 -16.29 -8.13 -0.86
C CYS A 242 -15.60 -8.78 0.36
N CYS A 243 -14.50 -8.17 0.83
CA CYS A 243 -13.85 -8.59 2.07
C CYS A 243 -14.55 -8.06 3.35
N GLY A 244 -15.50 -7.12 3.19
CA GLY A 244 -16.19 -6.46 4.30
C GLY A 244 -15.39 -5.31 4.94
N GLY A 245 -14.10 -5.14 4.65
CA GLY A 245 -13.22 -4.23 5.39
C GLY A 245 -13.06 -2.82 4.82
N GLY A 246 -13.65 -2.52 3.65
CA GLY A 246 -13.40 -1.25 2.97
C GLY A 246 -14.47 -0.16 3.19
N GLY A 247 -14.27 0.99 2.53
CA GLY A 247 -15.29 2.05 2.45
C GLY A 247 -15.54 2.83 3.75
N GLY A 248 -14.58 2.84 4.67
CA GLY A 248 -14.73 3.53 5.96
C GLY A 248 -15.47 2.70 7.02
N LEU A 249 -15.54 1.39 6.85
CA LEU A 249 -16.23 0.47 7.77
C LEU A 249 -15.31 -0.07 8.90
N LEU A 250 -14.17 0.53 9.14
CA LEU A 250 -13.13 0.00 10.06
C LEU A 250 -13.38 0.33 11.55
N THR A 251 -14.58 0.72 11.92
CA THR A 251 -14.95 1.01 13.31
C THR A 251 -15.71 -0.15 13.95
N ASP A 252 -15.56 -0.34 15.26
CA ASP A 252 -16.13 -1.48 15.99
C ASP A 252 -17.66 -1.52 15.94
N ASP A 253 -18.30 -0.35 15.94
CA ASP A 253 -19.76 -0.22 15.80
C ASP A 253 -20.30 -0.72 14.44
N LEU A 254 -19.43 -0.92 13.46
CA LEU A 254 -19.76 -1.45 12.13
C LEU A 254 -19.34 -2.91 11.92
N MET A 255 -18.83 -3.59 12.96
CA MET A 255 -18.32 -4.96 12.87
C MET A 255 -19.36 -5.94 12.30
N GLU A 256 -20.60 -5.88 12.77
CA GLU A 256 -21.67 -6.76 12.27
C GLU A 256 -21.91 -6.58 10.76
N LEU A 257 -21.87 -5.33 10.28
CA LEU A 257 -22.01 -5.02 8.86
C LEU A 257 -20.84 -5.56 8.04
N ARG A 258 -19.62 -5.44 8.57
CA ARG A 258 -18.38 -5.96 7.95
C ARG A 258 -18.44 -7.47 7.79
N VAL A 259 -18.81 -8.19 8.86
CA VAL A 259 -18.95 -9.65 8.85
C VAL A 259 -20.01 -10.08 7.84
N LYS A 260 -21.20 -9.45 7.84
CA LYS A 260 -22.24 -9.72 6.84
C LYS A 260 -21.76 -9.49 5.40
N GLY A 261 -20.95 -8.47 5.17
CA GLY A 261 -20.35 -8.19 3.85
C GLY A 261 -19.34 -9.23 3.40
N ALA A 262 -18.65 -9.87 4.34
CA ALA A 262 -17.63 -10.89 4.07
C ALA A 262 -18.22 -12.31 3.87
N LEU A 263 -19.36 -12.63 4.51
CA LEU A 263 -19.96 -13.96 4.50
C LEU A 263 -20.09 -14.64 3.12
N PRO A 264 -20.46 -13.94 2.03
CA PRO A 264 -20.62 -14.61 0.72
C PRO A 264 -19.34 -15.23 0.15
N ARG A 265 -18.17 -14.86 0.66
CA ARG A 265 -16.88 -15.42 0.18
C ARG A 265 -16.36 -16.56 1.06
N MET A 266 -16.97 -16.74 2.23
CA MET A 266 -16.57 -17.78 3.21
C MET A 266 -17.31 -19.10 2.95
#